data_94d2dd63faa873f5d9a8dac7baa7da6e
#
_entry.id   94d2dd63faa873f5d9a8dac7baa7da6e
#
_cell.length_a   1.000
_cell.length_b   1.000
_cell.length_c   1.000
_cell.angle_alpha   90.00
_cell.angle_beta   90.00
_cell.angle_gamma   90.00
#
_symmetry.space_group_name_H-M   'P 1'
#
loop_
_entity.id
_entity.type
_entity.pdbx_description
1 polymer ?
#
loop_
_entity_poly.entity_id
_entity_poly.type
_entity_poly.pdbx_seq_one_letter_code
_entity_poly.pdbx_strand_id
1 'polypeptide(L)'
;MNKKILFIPLIAFMALAVIFATQLVRNQSGDDPTKLESVLIGKEVPEFRLEDLAEPGKLYDQAVFKGEPLLLNVWATWCPTCYAEHSYLNKLAAQGVKIIGLNYKDDRNKAVGWLNELGNPYLISLFDGNGMLGLDLGVYGAPETFLIDANGVVRYRHVGDVNPTNWASTLEPMYQDLLEEAK
;
A
#
# COMPACT_ATOMS: atom_id res chain seq x y z
N MET A 1 0.97 -41.54 42.91
CA MET A 1 0.97 -40.42 41.92
C MET A 1 -0.40 -40.39 41.26
N ASN A 2 -1.15 -39.32 41.45
CA ASN A 2 -2.53 -39.22 40.93
C ASN A 2 -2.52 -39.23 39.41
N LYS A 3 -3.03 -40.29 38.78
CA LYS A 3 -3.08 -40.41 37.29
C LYS A 3 -3.77 -39.22 36.60
N LYS A 4 -4.61 -38.47 37.32
CA LYS A 4 -5.27 -37.25 36.84
C LYS A 4 -4.29 -36.09 36.56
N ILE A 5 -3.17 -36.01 37.28
CA ILE A 5 -2.14 -34.95 37.11
C ILE A 5 -1.41 -35.12 35.78
N LEU A 6 -1.30 -36.36 35.26
CA LEU A 6 -0.64 -36.68 34.02
C LEU A 6 -1.40 -36.10 32.77
N PHE A 7 -2.70 -35.83 32.90
CA PHE A 7 -3.52 -35.26 31.84
C PHE A 7 -3.49 -33.71 31.79
N ILE A 8 -2.98 -33.04 32.83
CA ILE A 8 -2.92 -31.57 32.88
C ILE A 8 -2.16 -30.97 31.67
N PRO A 9 -0.93 -31.44 31.33
CA PRO A 9 -0.22 -30.90 30.16
C PRO A 9 -0.94 -31.18 28.84
N LEU A 10 -1.62 -32.31 28.71
CA LEU A 10 -2.41 -32.62 27.50
C LEU A 10 -3.61 -31.67 27.36
N ILE A 11 -4.31 -31.40 28.46
CA ILE A 11 -5.46 -30.46 28.45
C ILE A 11 -4.97 -29.05 28.14
N ALA A 12 -3.85 -28.62 28.73
CA ALA A 12 -3.25 -27.32 28.45
C ALA A 12 -2.83 -27.19 26.98
N PHE A 13 -2.23 -28.24 26.40
CA PHE A 13 -1.87 -28.26 25.00
C PHE A 13 -3.10 -28.18 24.08
N MET A 14 -4.15 -28.94 24.37
CA MET A 14 -5.40 -28.89 23.60
C MET A 14 -6.07 -27.51 23.68
N ALA A 15 -6.08 -26.89 24.85
CA ALA A 15 -6.61 -25.53 25.01
C ALA A 15 -5.82 -24.50 24.17
N LEU A 16 -4.48 -24.57 24.21
CA LEU A 16 -3.62 -23.74 23.35
C LEU A 16 -3.86 -23.99 21.87
N ALA A 17 -3.97 -25.24 21.45
CA ALA A 17 -4.24 -25.60 20.05
C ALA A 17 -5.58 -25.00 19.56
N VAL A 18 -6.62 -25.05 20.39
CA VAL A 18 -7.92 -24.44 20.06
C VAL A 18 -7.81 -22.92 19.96
N ILE A 19 -7.09 -22.26 20.89
CA ILE A 19 -6.86 -20.81 20.84
C ILE A 19 -6.13 -20.43 19.55
N PHE A 20 -5.05 -21.14 19.19
CA PHE A 20 -4.33 -20.89 17.94
C PHE A 20 -5.19 -21.12 16.70
N ALA A 21 -5.97 -22.21 16.67
CA ALA A 21 -6.87 -22.50 15.55
C ALA A 21 -7.93 -21.42 15.36
N THR A 22 -8.53 -20.94 16.45
CA THR A 22 -9.52 -19.85 16.39
C THR A 22 -8.88 -18.54 15.95
N GLN A 23 -7.64 -18.25 16.37
CA GLN A 23 -6.92 -17.06 15.94
C GLN A 23 -6.56 -17.12 14.45
N LEU A 24 -6.13 -18.28 13.94
CA LEU A 24 -5.85 -18.47 12.50
C LEU A 24 -7.09 -18.24 11.65
N VAL A 25 -8.24 -18.76 12.06
CA VAL A 25 -9.51 -18.55 11.36
C VAL A 25 -9.90 -17.06 11.36
N ARG A 26 -9.74 -16.36 12.48
CA ARG A 26 -10.02 -14.92 12.57
C ARG A 26 -9.10 -14.09 11.68
N ASN A 27 -7.81 -14.42 11.64
CA ASN A 27 -6.85 -13.73 10.75
C ASN A 27 -7.21 -13.93 9.26
N GLN A 28 -7.70 -15.11 8.88
CA GLN A 28 -8.20 -15.34 7.51
C GLN A 28 -9.49 -14.56 7.19
N SER A 29 -10.26 -14.20 8.21
CA SER A 29 -11.51 -13.43 8.06
C SER A 29 -11.28 -11.90 8.00
N GLY A 30 -10.02 -11.44 7.98
CA GLY A 30 -9.67 -10.02 7.86
C GLY A 30 -9.40 -9.28 9.17
N ASP A 31 -9.58 -9.93 10.32
CA ASP A 31 -9.19 -9.42 11.65
C ASP A 31 -7.68 -9.62 11.87
N ASP A 32 -6.85 -8.93 11.12
CA ASP A 32 -5.40 -8.97 11.30
C ASP A 32 -4.98 -7.92 12.35
N PRO A 33 -4.62 -8.35 13.59
CA PRO A 33 -4.21 -7.44 14.67
C PRO A 33 -2.88 -6.74 14.39
N THR A 34 -2.18 -7.12 13.32
CA THR A 34 -0.92 -6.48 12.89
C THR A 34 -1.16 -5.35 11.89
N LYS A 35 -2.38 -5.20 11.36
CA LYS A 35 -2.74 -4.05 10.53
C LYS A 35 -2.79 -2.79 11.40
N LEU A 36 -1.71 -2.05 11.36
CA LEU A 36 -1.70 -0.69 11.91
C LEU A 36 -2.61 0.18 11.04
N GLU A 37 -3.76 0.59 11.59
CA GLU A 37 -4.59 1.60 10.92
C GLU A 37 -3.76 2.86 10.70
N SER A 38 -3.79 3.37 9.47
CA SER A 38 -3.08 4.62 9.19
C SER A 38 -3.78 5.76 9.93
N VAL A 39 -3.02 6.48 10.74
CA VAL A 39 -3.50 7.71 11.41
C VAL A 39 -3.88 8.82 10.43
N LEU A 40 -3.62 8.61 9.14
CA LEU A 40 -3.94 9.53 8.05
C LEU A 40 -5.28 9.26 7.37
N ILE A 41 -5.98 8.18 7.69
CA ILE A 41 -7.33 7.95 7.16
C ILE A 41 -8.24 9.14 7.55
N GLY A 42 -8.85 9.76 6.53
CA GLY A 42 -9.67 10.96 6.69
C GLY A 42 -8.88 12.27 6.81
N LYS A 43 -7.55 12.26 6.61
CA LYS A 43 -6.71 13.46 6.59
C LYS A 43 -6.11 13.70 5.21
N GLU A 44 -5.82 14.95 4.90
CA GLU A 44 -5.09 15.29 3.67
C GLU A 44 -3.68 14.68 3.70
N VAL A 45 -3.16 14.38 2.50
CA VAL A 45 -1.76 13.99 2.33
C VAL A 45 -0.87 15.09 2.93
N PRO A 46 0.16 14.75 3.73
CA PRO A 46 1.07 15.73 4.31
C PRO A 46 1.69 16.65 3.26
N GLU A 47 2.03 17.87 3.67
CA GLU A 47 2.78 18.80 2.81
C GLU A 47 4.15 18.23 2.47
N PHE A 48 4.54 18.33 1.21
CA PHE A 48 5.86 17.91 0.75
C PHE A 48 6.35 18.78 -0.41
N ARG A 49 7.62 18.64 -0.71
CA ARG A 49 8.25 19.18 -1.93
C ARG A 49 9.26 18.17 -2.43
N LEU A 50 8.88 17.41 -3.46
CA LEU A 50 9.70 16.35 -4.05
C LEU A 50 9.93 16.62 -5.53
N GLU A 51 11.06 16.13 -6.02
CA GLU A 51 11.37 16.15 -7.46
C GLU A 51 10.66 15.01 -8.19
N ASP A 52 10.43 15.23 -9.47
CA ASP A 52 10.13 14.12 -10.38
C ASP A 52 11.30 13.14 -10.44
N LEU A 53 10.97 11.85 -10.54
CA LEU A 53 11.97 10.78 -10.60
C LEU A 53 12.84 10.89 -11.87
N ALA A 54 12.22 11.13 -13.01
CA ALA A 54 12.88 11.15 -14.33
C ALA A 54 13.40 12.55 -14.71
N GLU A 55 12.79 13.62 -14.18
CA GLU A 55 13.10 15.02 -14.49
C GLU A 55 13.62 15.76 -13.24
N PRO A 56 14.91 15.64 -12.86
CA PRO A 56 15.47 16.36 -11.74
C PRO A 56 15.27 17.89 -11.90
N GLY A 57 14.85 18.54 -10.80
CA GLY A 57 14.53 19.98 -10.79
C GLY A 57 13.06 20.29 -11.07
N LYS A 58 12.27 19.37 -11.62
CA LYS A 58 10.81 19.51 -11.68
C LYS A 58 10.22 19.12 -10.35
N LEU A 59 9.59 20.07 -9.69
CA LEU A 59 9.11 19.93 -8.32
C LEU A 59 7.60 19.77 -8.28
N TYR A 60 7.16 18.93 -7.37
CA TYR A 60 5.77 18.69 -7.03
C TYR A 60 5.52 18.91 -5.55
N ASP A 61 4.30 19.26 -5.21
CA ASP A 61 3.76 19.37 -3.86
C ASP A 61 2.43 18.60 -3.75
N GLN A 62 1.75 18.69 -2.62
CA GLN A 62 0.51 17.99 -2.35
C GLN A 62 -0.65 18.33 -3.30
N ALA A 63 -0.55 19.41 -4.07
CA ALA A 63 -1.59 19.77 -5.06
C ALA A 63 -1.77 18.71 -6.16
N VAL A 64 -0.75 17.86 -6.41
CA VAL A 64 -0.85 16.78 -7.40
C VAL A 64 -1.86 15.70 -7.03
N PHE A 65 -2.30 15.66 -5.77
CA PHE A 65 -3.32 14.73 -5.27
C PHE A 65 -4.74 15.28 -5.34
N LYS A 66 -4.94 16.50 -5.86
CA LYS A 66 -6.25 17.14 -5.94
C LYS A 66 -6.84 17.06 -7.36
N GLY A 67 -8.16 17.07 -7.44
CA GLY A 67 -8.94 17.12 -8.67
C GLY A 67 -9.69 15.84 -8.98
N GLU A 68 -9.05 14.69 -8.91
CA GLU A 68 -9.68 13.39 -9.15
C GLU A 68 -9.12 12.32 -8.21
N PRO A 69 -9.92 11.31 -7.85
CA PRO A 69 -9.45 10.17 -7.07
C PRO A 69 -8.30 9.43 -7.77
N LEU A 70 -7.33 8.97 -6.99
CA LEU A 70 -6.17 8.28 -7.50
C LEU A 70 -5.58 7.29 -6.49
N LEU A 71 -4.65 6.47 -6.98
CA LEU A 71 -3.79 5.63 -6.16
C LEU A 71 -2.44 6.32 -5.98
N LEU A 72 -1.93 6.35 -4.74
CA LEU A 72 -0.53 6.62 -4.46
C LEU A 72 0.14 5.28 -4.12
N ASN A 73 0.99 4.78 -5.00
CA ASN A 73 1.72 3.53 -4.81
C ASN A 73 3.16 3.81 -4.38
N VAL A 74 3.54 3.28 -3.24
CA VAL A 74 4.90 3.36 -2.67
C VAL A 74 5.69 2.15 -3.13
N TRP A 75 6.80 2.38 -3.82
CA TRP A 75 7.59 1.34 -4.45
C TRP A 75 9.09 1.61 -4.41
N ALA A 76 9.88 0.57 -4.66
CA ALA A 76 11.33 0.70 -4.78
C ALA A 76 11.94 -0.45 -5.59
N THR A 77 13.11 -0.24 -6.17
CA THR A 77 13.83 -1.27 -6.95
C THR A 77 14.39 -2.40 -6.09
N TRP A 78 14.62 -2.15 -4.81
CA TRP A 78 15.07 -3.16 -3.84
C TRP A 78 13.94 -4.06 -3.32
N CYS A 79 12.70 -3.84 -3.72
CA CYS A 79 11.50 -4.50 -3.21
C CYS A 79 11.04 -5.63 -4.15
N PRO A 80 11.22 -6.92 -3.83
CA PRO A 80 10.80 -8.03 -4.69
C PRO A 80 9.29 -8.08 -4.91
N THR A 81 8.49 -7.72 -3.89
CA THR A 81 7.03 -7.71 -3.97
C THR A 81 6.52 -6.59 -4.89
N CYS A 82 7.23 -5.44 -4.95
CA CYS A 82 6.93 -4.37 -5.91
C CYS A 82 7.15 -4.85 -7.36
N TYR A 83 8.16 -5.69 -7.59
CA TYR A 83 8.38 -6.32 -8.89
C TYR A 83 7.21 -7.21 -9.29
N ALA A 84 6.67 -7.97 -8.33
CA ALA A 84 5.55 -8.88 -8.60
C ALA A 84 4.24 -8.14 -8.96
N GLU A 85 3.94 -7.00 -8.30
CA GLU A 85 2.74 -6.22 -8.57
C GLU A 85 2.84 -5.34 -9.84
N HIS A 86 4.06 -4.98 -10.27
CA HIS A 86 4.29 -3.96 -11.29
C HIS A 86 3.54 -4.19 -12.60
N SER A 87 3.52 -5.44 -13.08
CA SER A 87 2.79 -5.82 -14.29
C SER A 87 1.27 -5.61 -14.17
N TYR A 88 0.74 -5.74 -12.94
CA TYR A 88 -0.67 -5.53 -12.68
C TYR A 88 -1.00 -4.03 -12.60
N LEU A 89 -0.13 -3.23 -11.99
CA LEU A 89 -0.27 -1.77 -12.00
C LEU A 89 -0.26 -1.21 -13.43
N ASN A 90 0.61 -1.73 -14.32
CA ASN A 90 0.58 -1.37 -15.74
C ASN A 90 -0.78 -1.67 -16.40
N LYS A 91 -1.43 -2.80 -16.06
CA LYS A 91 -2.77 -3.12 -16.56
C LYS A 91 -3.82 -2.16 -16.03
N LEU A 92 -3.78 -1.81 -14.75
CA LEU A 92 -4.70 -0.86 -14.13
C LEU A 92 -4.56 0.53 -14.77
N ALA A 93 -3.35 1.00 -14.97
CA ALA A 93 -3.08 2.27 -15.66
C ALA A 93 -3.61 2.27 -17.10
N ALA A 94 -3.44 1.17 -17.85
CA ALA A 94 -4.00 1.00 -19.19
C ALA A 94 -5.54 0.97 -19.20
N GLN A 95 -6.19 0.63 -18.09
CA GLN A 95 -7.64 0.69 -17.90
C GLN A 95 -8.14 2.08 -17.46
N GLY A 96 -7.22 3.04 -17.30
CA GLY A 96 -7.56 4.41 -16.92
C GLY A 96 -7.51 4.70 -15.42
N VAL A 97 -7.06 3.75 -14.58
CA VAL A 97 -6.83 4.01 -13.16
C VAL A 97 -5.66 4.98 -13.01
N LYS A 98 -5.88 6.09 -12.33
CA LYS A 98 -4.85 7.10 -12.08
C LYS A 98 -3.92 6.64 -10.95
N ILE A 99 -2.63 6.56 -11.23
CA ILE A 99 -1.63 6.11 -10.26
C ILE A 99 -0.48 7.13 -10.21
N ILE A 100 -0.14 7.59 -9.02
CA ILE A 100 1.09 8.34 -8.74
C ILE A 100 2.04 7.39 -8.03
N GLY A 101 3.29 7.32 -8.47
CA GLY A 101 4.34 6.54 -7.83
C GLY A 101 5.13 7.37 -6.82
N LEU A 102 5.39 6.82 -5.63
CA LEU A 102 6.34 7.33 -4.67
C LEU A 102 7.53 6.38 -4.61
N ASN A 103 8.63 6.75 -5.25
CA ASN A 103 9.86 5.96 -5.22
C ASN A 103 10.58 6.21 -3.89
N TYR A 104 10.54 5.22 -3.00
CA TYR A 104 10.86 5.31 -1.59
C TYR A 104 12.24 4.76 -1.27
N LYS A 105 13.13 5.61 -0.72
CA LYS A 105 14.49 5.24 -0.25
C LYS A 105 15.26 4.41 -1.28
N ASP A 106 15.33 4.90 -2.51
CA ASP A 106 15.88 4.17 -3.64
C ASP A 106 17.00 4.96 -4.34
N ASP A 107 17.68 4.28 -5.27
CA ASP A 107 18.60 4.92 -6.21
C ASP A 107 17.82 5.42 -7.44
N ARG A 108 17.91 6.72 -7.73
CA ARG A 108 17.18 7.36 -8.83
C ARG A 108 17.46 6.69 -10.18
N ASN A 109 18.74 6.39 -10.48
CA ASN A 109 19.10 5.84 -11.78
C ASN A 109 18.58 4.41 -11.97
N LYS A 110 18.63 3.61 -10.90
CA LYS A 110 18.02 2.27 -10.91
C LYS A 110 16.51 2.34 -11.09
N ALA A 111 15.85 3.27 -10.39
CA ALA A 111 14.41 3.45 -10.48
C ALA A 111 13.96 3.89 -11.88
N VAL A 112 14.67 4.84 -12.50
CA VAL A 112 14.41 5.24 -13.89
C VAL A 112 14.65 4.07 -14.85
N GLY A 113 15.75 3.33 -14.68
CA GLY A 113 16.05 2.13 -15.48
C GLY A 113 14.95 1.08 -15.39
N TRP A 114 14.44 0.82 -14.19
CA TRP A 114 13.33 -0.10 -13.96
C TRP A 114 12.07 0.30 -14.74
N LEU A 115 11.63 1.56 -14.62
CA LEU A 115 10.42 2.02 -15.32
C LEU A 115 10.57 1.97 -16.85
N ASN A 116 11.79 2.21 -17.36
CA ASN A 116 12.06 2.08 -18.79
C ASN A 116 12.02 0.61 -19.28
N GLU A 117 12.45 -0.32 -18.44
CA GLU A 117 12.49 -1.75 -18.78
C GLU A 117 11.13 -2.44 -18.60
N LEU A 118 10.42 -2.14 -17.51
CA LEU A 118 9.20 -2.86 -17.12
C LEU A 118 7.91 -2.12 -17.49
N GLY A 119 8.00 -0.91 -18.05
CA GLY A 119 6.87 -0.01 -18.29
C GLY A 119 6.63 0.92 -17.11
N ASN A 120 5.93 2.03 -17.37
CA ASN A 120 5.64 3.05 -16.36
C ASN A 120 4.13 3.20 -16.17
N PRO A 121 3.56 2.70 -15.05
CA PRO A 121 2.13 2.82 -14.75
C PRO A 121 1.77 4.20 -14.16
N TYR A 122 2.75 5.04 -13.84
CA TYR A 122 2.56 6.25 -13.07
C TYR A 122 2.38 7.48 -13.97
N LEU A 123 1.36 8.29 -13.64
CA LEU A 123 1.18 9.62 -14.25
C LEU A 123 2.31 10.58 -13.84
N ILE A 124 2.72 10.46 -12.57
CA ILE A 124 3.82 11.21 -11.94
C ILE A 124 4.59 10.20 -11.09
N SER A 125 5.92 10.28 -11.12
CA SER A 125 6.78 9.51 -10.23
C SER A 125 7.54 10.48 -9.32
N LEU A 126 7.17 10.53 -8.05
CA LEU A 126 7.82 11.34 -7.02
C LEU A 126 9.07 10.62 -6.50
N PHE A 127 10.18 11.32 -6.39
CA PHE A 127 11.42 10.76 -5.84
C PHE A 127 11.59 11.11 -4.36
N ASP A 128 11.29 10.18 -3.49
CA ASP A 128 11.45 10.28 -2.04
C ASP A 128 12.71 9.52 -1.58
N GLY A 129 13.88 9.95 -2.09
CA GLY A 129 15.16 9.27 -1.85
C GLY A 129 15.57 9.22 -0.38
N ASN A 130 15.16 10.19 0.44
CA ASN A 130 15.39 10.21 1.88
C ASN A 130 14.25 9.57 2.69
N GLY A 131 13.11 9.28 2.06
CA GLY A 131 11.97 8.61 2.68
C GLY A 131 11.15 9.45 3.63
N MET A 132 11.22 10.78 3.52
CA MET A 132 10.53 11.68 4.46
C MET A 132 9.03 11.69 4.23
N LEU A 133 8.56 11.77 2.97
CA LEU A 133 7.13 11.71 2.69
C LEU A 133 6.56 10.32 3.07
N GLY A 134 7.29 9.25 2.76
CA GLY A 134 6.90 7.91 3.20
C GLY A 134 6.78 7.81 4.72
N LEU A 135 7.70 8.41 5.47
CA LEU A 135 7.63 8.47 6.94
C LEU A 135 6.37 9.23 7.41
N ASP A 136 6.10 10.40 6.83
CA ASP A 136 4.95 11.24 7.19
C ASP A 136 3.62 10.55 6.83
N LEU A 137 3.61 9.73 5.76
CA LEU A 137 2.50 8.85 5.40
C LEU A 137 2.35 7.62 6.33
N GLY A 138 3.33 7.40 7.22
CA GLY A 138 3.37 6.24 8.10
C GLY A 138 3.74 4.94 7.37
N VAL A 139 4.43 5.04 6.23
CA VAL A 139 4.95 3.88 5.47
C VAL A 139 6.02 3.18 6.29
N TYR A 140 5.87 1.89 6.49
CA TYR A 140 6.87 1.06 7.17
C TYR A 140 7.54 0.02 6.25
N GLY A 141 7.07 -0.09 5.00
CA GLY A 141 7.64 -0.97 3.99
C GLY A 141 7.14 -0.63 2.58
N ALA A 142 7.60 -1.37 1.59
CA ALA A 142 7.10 -1.33 0.24
C ALA A 142 6.75 -2.78 -0.20
N PRO A 143 5.67 -2.97 -0.99
CA PRO A 143 4.79 -1.93 -1.49
C PRO A 143 3.67 -1.58 -0.50
N GLU A 144 3.21 -0.35 -0.59
CA GLU A 144 1.98 0.12 0.03
C GLU A 144 1.20 1.00 -0.95
N THR A 145 -0.12 0.92 -0.93
CA THR A 145 -0.95 1.72 -1.84
C THR A 145 -2.03 2.46 -1.07
N PHE A 146 -2.11 3.76 -1.28
CA PHE A 146 -3.12 4.62 -0.69
C PHE A 146 -4.17 4.99 -1.73
N LEU A 147 -5.46 4.89 -1.36
CA LEU A 147 -6.56 5.50 -2.08
C LEU A 147 -6.71 6.95 -1.60
N ILE A 148 -6.65 7.89 -2.52
CA ILE A 148 -6.75 9.32 -2.24
C ILE A 148 -7.95 9.87 -3.03
N ASP A 149 -8.82 10.64 -2.36
CA ASP A 149 -9.96 11.25 -3.01
C ASP A 149 -9.62 12.55 -3.77
N ALA A 150 -10.61 13.13 -4.45
CA ALA A 150 -10.45 14.35 -5.25
C ALA A 150 -10.02 15.60 -4.44
N ASN A 151 -10.11 15.57 -3.12
CA ASN A 151 -9.69 16.65 -2.23
C ASN A 151 -8.24 16.45 -1.71
N GLY A 152 -7.60 15.31 -2.05
CA GLY A 152 -6.28 14.94 -1.54
C GLY A 152 -6.32 14.28 -0.17
N VAL A 153 -7.48 13.72 0.24
CA VAL A 153 -7.68 13.05 1.53
C VAL A 153 -7.42 11.55 1.37
N VAL A 154 -6.64 10.98 2.28
CA VAL A 154 -6.38 9.54 2.34
C VAL A 154 -7.64 8.82 2.82
N ARG A 155 -8.21 7.97 1.98
CA ARG A 155 -9.45 7.22 2.29
C ARG A 155 -9.17 5.76 2.68
N TYR A 156 -8.10 5.19 2.18
CA TYR A 156 -7.72 3.81 2.51
C TYR A 156 -6.22 3.60 2.33
N ARG A 157 -5.65 2.64 3.08
CA ARG A 157 -4.27 2.17 2.95
C ARG A 157 -4.26 0.66 2.78
N HIS A 158 -3.69 0.20 1.70
CA HIS A 158 -3.39 -1.20 1.44
C HIS A 158 -1.92 -1.47 1.69
N VAL A 159 -1.61 -2.45 2.51
CA VAL A 159 -0.25 -2.91 2.79
C VAL A 159 0.00 -4.21 2.03
N GLY A 160 1.08 -4.28 1.28
CA GLY A 160 1.39 -5.38 0.38
C GLY A 160 1.06 -5.09 -1.08
N ASP A 161 1.22 -6.11 -1.93
CA ASP A 161 1.02 -5.98 -3.38
C ASP A 161 -0.43 -5.76 -3.79
N VAL A 162 -0.63 -4.96 -4.81
CA VAL A 162 -1.90 -4.87 -5.51
C VAL A 162 -1.96 -5.98 -6.56
N ASN A 163 -2.95 -6.86 -6.44
CA ASN A 163 -3.15 -7.99 -7.32
C ASN A 163 -4.62 -8.14 -7.73
N PRO A 164 -4.98 -8.98 -8.72
CA PRO A 164 -6.36 -9.11 -9.19
C PRO A 164 -7.38 -9.42 -8.10
N THR A 165 -6.98 -10.17 -7.07
CA THR A 165 -7.89 -10.59 -6.01
C THR A 165 -8.25 -9.44 -5.08
N ASN A 166 -7.24 -8.74 -4.51
CA ASN A 166 -7.51 -7.64 -3.59
C ASN A 166 -7.99 -6.37 -4.31
N TRP A 167 -7.62 -6.19 -5.57
CA TRP A 167 -8.19 -5.15 -6.40
C TRP A 167 -9.70 -5.33 -6.54
N ALA A 168 -10.16 -6.46 -7.08
CA ALA A 168 -11.58 -6.71 -7.33
C ALA A 168 -12.43 -6.78 -6.04
N SER A 169 -11.86 -7.30 -4.94
CA SER A 169 -12.62 -7.47 -3.70
C SER A 169 -12.67 -6.22 -2.81
N THR A 170 -11.69 -5.31 -2.93
CA THR A 170 -11.52 -4.23 -1.96
C THR A 170 -11.23 -2.88 -2.60
N LEU A 171 -10.15 -2.79 -3.41
CA LEU A 171 -9.67 -1.50 -3.88
C LEU A 171 -10.55 -0.91 -4.99
N GLU A 172 -10.99 -1.73 -5.94
CA GLU A 172 -11.81 -1.27 -7.06
C GLU A 172 -13.17 -0.72 -6.63
N PRO A 173 -13.97 -1.42 -5.77
CA PRO A 173 -15.21 -0.86 -5.27
C PRO A 173 -15.02 0.50 -4.59
N MET A 174 -14.02 0.61 -3.70
CA MET A 174 -13.72 1.87 -3.01
C MET A 174 -13.27 2.97 -3.99
N TYR A 175 -12.47 2.62 -5.00
CA TYR A 175 -12.03 3.57 -6.02
C TYR A 175 -13.21 4.08 -6.86
N GLN A 176 -14.15 3.21 -7.22
CA GLN A 176 -15.37 3.60 -7.96
C GLN A 176 -16.28 4.50 -7.11
N ASP A 177 -16.46 4.20 -5.83
CA ASP A 177 -17.21 5.04 -4.91
C ASP A 177 -16.62 6.47 -4.85
N LEU A 178 -15.28 6.59 -4.79
CA LEU A 178 -14.60 7.88 -4.80
C LEU A 178 -14.78 8.63 -6.13
N LEU A 179 -14.80 7.92 -7.25
CA LEU A 179 -15.07 8.52 -8.57
C LEU A 179 -16.51 9.03 -8.67
N GLU A 180 -17.46 8.40 -8.01
CA GLU A 180 -18.85 8.86 -7.95
C GLU A 180 -19.00 10.07 -7.02
N GLU A 181 -18.33 10.08 -5.86
CA GLU A 181 -18.28 11.22 -4.94
C GLU A 181 -17.70 12.49 -5.59
N ALA A 182 -16.84 12.35 -6.58
CA ALA A 182 -16.15 13.46 -7.25
C ALA A 182 -16.93 14.11 -8.41
N LYS A 183 -18.10 13.57 -8.78
CA LYS A 183 -18.99 14.09 -9.85
C LYS A 183 -19.89 15.20 -9.33
#